data_d51b4115052ca8e09baa2daedb018ce1
#
_entry.id   d51b4115052ca8e09baa2daedb018ce1
#
_cell.length_a   1.000
_cell.length_b   1.000
_cell.length_c   1.000
_cell.angle_alpha   90.00
_cell.angle_beta   90.00
_cell.angle_gamma   90.00
#
_symmetry.space_group_name_H-M   'P 1'
#
loop_
_entity.id
_entity.type
_entity.pdbx_description
1 polymer ?
#
loop_
_entity_poly.entity_id
_entity_poly.type
_entity_poly.pdbx_seq_one_letter_code
_entity_poly.pdbx_strand_id
1 'polypeptide(L)'
;MADTSKLIRYFEASGSGEEARRMLDLAEQVVKGKPYRVCDFTSPAGLVIADAIKAAYLELLVQSYGGYEGAERIRIAFVDSHFQGTVDMGIIPLKVSWDPRFRLLNHRDVLGSLMGLGIDRSKFGDIIMGQGGAQILVDSAVADFVVQNFTKIAMVAVSVTPMELDEIAPKEEKIKEVRTTVASLRLDAVASSGFSVSRTKLVSAVNAGLLQVNWQPAKGPSQEVKEGDIISMRGRGRMKVEAITGTSRKGRIGVYLKRFM
;
A
#
# COMPACT_ATOMS: atom_id res chain seq x y z
N MET A 1 21.69 -20.06 -10.59
CA MET A 1 20.25 -19.83 -10.45
C MET A 1 19.92 -19.72 -8.99
N ALA A 2 19.31 -18.62 -8.58
CA ALA A 2 18.87 -18.48 -7.20
C ALA A 2 17.77 -19.52 -6.89
N ASP A 3 17.75 -20.03 -5.67
CA ASP A 3 16.72 -20.97 -5.21
C ASP A 3 15.40 -20.24 -4.96
N THR A 4 14.71 -19.92 -6.06
CA THR A 4 13.43 -19.20 -6.06
C THR A 4 12.32 -19.99 -5.38
N SER A 5 12.47 -21.31 -5.22
CA SER A 5 11.49 -22.13 -4.50
C SER A 5 11.43 -21.82 -3.01
N LYS A 6 12.56 -21.44 -2.39
CA LYS A 6 12.56 -20.99 -0.98
C LYS A 6 11.87 -19.65 -0.80
N LEU A 7 12.07 -18.74 -1.76
CA LEU A 7 11.42 -17.43 -1.77
C LEU A 7 9.89 -17.59 -1.85
N ILE A 8 9.41 -18.39 -2.79
CA ILE A 8 7.96 -18.64 -2.93
C ILE A 8 7.37 -19.26 -1.66
N ARG A 9 7.99 -20.30 -1.08
CA ARG A 9 7.53 -20.93 0.16
C ARG A 9 7.44 -19.93 1.33
N TYR A 10 8.39 -19.00 1.42
CA TYR A 10 8.36 -17.96 2.46
C TYR A 10 7.11 -17.08 2.32
N PHE A 11 6.78 -16.66 1.10
CA PHE A 11 5.61 -15.81 0.86
C PHE A 11 4.29 -16.59 0.87
N GLU A 12 4.29 -17.89 0.58
CA GLU A 12 3.11 -18.76 0.78
C GLU A 12 2.70 -18.80 2.26
N ALA A 13 3.66 -18.96 3.16
CA ALA A 13 3.40 -18.96 4.59
C ALA A 13 2.82 -17.63 5.12
N SER A 14 3.07 -16.51 4.43
CA SER A 14 2.51 -15.19 4.76
C SER A 14 1.22 -14.84 4.00
N GLY A 15 0.70 -15.73 3.15
CA GLY A 15 -0.51 -15.51 2.35
C GLY A 15 -0.29 -14.69 1.08
N SER A 16 0.97 -14.39 0.70
CA SER A 16 1.32 -13.60 -0.49
C SER A 16 1.97 -14.45 -1.60
N GLY A 17 1.81 -15.77 -1.55
CA GLY A 17 2.49 -16.68 -2.48
C GLY A 17 2.10 -16.51 -3.94
N GLU A 18 0.82 -16.26 -4.23
CA GLU A 18 0.34 -16.03 -5.59
C GLU A 18 0.89 -14.73 -6.19
N GLU A 19 0.93 -13.65 -5.40
CA GLU A 19 1.52 -12.38 -5.80
C GLU A 19 3.03 -12.54 -6.05
N ALA A 20 3.73 -13.26 -5.17
CA ALA A 20 5.15 -13.53 -5.32
C ALA A 20 5.46 -14.34 -6.59
N ARG A 21 4.65 -15.34 -6.93
CA ARG A 21 4.81 -16.10 -8.19
C ARG A 21 4.63 -15.20 -9.41
N ARG A 22 3.56 -14.39 -9.44
CA ARG A 22 3.32 -13.46 -10.55
C ARG A 22 4.47 -12.46 -10.73
N MET A 23 4.98 -11.90 -9.63
CA MET A 23 6.12 -10.99 -9.67
C MET A 23 7.40 -11.69 -10.14
N LEU A 24 7.64 -12.93 -9.69
CA LEU A 24 8.79 -13.72 -10.14
C LEU A 24 8.74 -14.01 -11.64
N ASP A 25 7.57 -14.40 -12.16
CA ASP A 25 7.38 -14.64 -13.60
C ASP A 25 7.68 -13.39 -14.43
N LEU A 26 7.29 -12.20 -13.95
CA LEU A 26 7.61 -10.93 -14.61
C LEU A 26 9.11 -10.61 -14.55
N ALA A 27 9.75 -10.83 -13.41
CA ALA A 27 11.19 -10.65 -13.24
C ALA A 27 11.99 -11.58 -14.15
N GLU A 28 11.59 -12.85 -14.26
CA GLU A 28 12.24 -13.81 -15.16
C GLU A 28 12.10 -13.44 -16.64
N GLN A 29 10.99 -12.80 -17.04
CA GLN A 29 10.86 -12.29 -18.40
C GLN A 29 11.90 -11.19 -18.71
N VAL A 30 12.24 -10.36 -17.70
CA VAL A 30 13.29 -9.34 -17.85
C VAL A 30 14.65 -10.01 -17.95
N VAL A 31 14.95 -10.97 -17.10
CA VAL A 31 16.20 -11.77 -17.18
C VAL A 31 16.34 -12.50 -18.52
N LYS A 32 15.24 -12.87 -19.15
CA LYS A 32 15.18 -13.50 -20.49
C LYS A 32 15.23 -12.48 -21.64
N GLY A 33 15.53 -11.20 -21.38
CA GLY A 33 15.81 -10.18 -22.39
C GLY A 33 14.69 -9.18 -22.66
N LYS A 34 13.67 -9.10 -21.81
CA LYS A 34 12.72 -7.99 -21.86
C LYS A 34 13.30 -6.77 -21.17
N PRO A 35 13.16 -5.54 -21.71
CA PRO A 35 13.76 -4.35 -21.11
C PRO A 35 13.18 -4.05 -19.73
N TYR A 36 11.89 -4.21 -19.54
CA TYR A 36 11.20 -4.15 -18.25
C TYR A 36 9.86 -4.88 -18.27
N ARG A 37 9.33 -5.13 -17.09
CA ARG A 37 7.96 -5.63 -16.85
C ARG A 37 7.37 -4.93 -15.64
N VAL A 38 6.12 -4.52 -15.75
CA VAL A 38 5.37 -3.84 -14.69
C VAL A 38 4.31 -4.78 -14.14
N CYS A 39 4.23 -4.92 -12.82
CA CYS A 39 3.16 -5.68 -12.18
C CYS A 39 1.88 -4.83 -12.02
N ASP A 40 0.79 -5.50 -11.70
CA ASP A 40 -0.46 -4.84 -11.31
C ASP A 40 -0.30 -4.00 -10.05
N PHE A 41 -1.31 -3.18 -9.72
CA PHE A 41 -1.28 -2.43 -8.47
C PHE A 41 -1.26 -3.35 -7.25
N THR A 42 -0.29 -3.12 -6.40
CA THR A 42 -0.10 -3.81 -5.13
C THR A 42 -0.09 -2.83 -3.96
N SER A 43 -0.17 -3.35 -2.75
CA SER A 43 0.15 -2.57 -1.55
C SER A 43 1.67 -2.45 -1.39
N PRO A 44 2.18 -1.57 -0.51
CA PRO A 44 3.61 -1.50 -0.24
C PRO A 44 4.24 -2.83 0.24
N ALA A 45 3.44 -3.83 0.66
CA ALA A 45 3.93 -5.18 0.93
C ALA A 45 4.56 -5.84 -0.31
N GLY A 46 4.10 -5.49 -1.51
CA GLY A 46 4.69 -5.96 -2.77
C GLY A 46 6.15 -5.55 -2.94
N LEU A 47 6.59 -4.41 -2.36
CA LEU A 47 8.00 -4.03 -2.37
C LEU A 47 8.89 -5.05 -1.65
N VAL A 48 8.41 -5.64 -0.56
CA VAL A 48 9.16 -6.67 0.18
C VAL A 48 9.37 -7.90 -0.69
N ILE A 49 8.38 -8.25 -1.50
CA ILE A 49 8.47 -9.35 -2.48
C ILE A 49 9.46 -8.97 -3.59
N ALA A 50 9.33 -7.77 -4.15
CA ALA A 50 10.19 -7.30 -5.23
C ALA A 50 11.66 -7.19 -4.80
N ASP A 51 11.94 -6.70 -3.59
CA ASP A 51 13.29 -6.63 -3.02
C ASP A 51 13.89 -8.02 -2.81
N ALA A 52 13.09 -8.98 -2.37
CA ALA A 52 13.53 -10.37 -2.22
C ALA A 52 13.84 -11.02 -3.58
N ILE A 53 13.05 -10.73 -4.62
CA ILE A 53 13.31 -11.17 -6.00
C ILE A 53 14.58 -10.48 -6.53
N LYS A 54 14.72 -9.17 -6.37
CA LYS A 54 15.92 -8.41 -6.77
C LYS A 54 17.20 -9.00 -6.15
N ALA A 55 17.15 -9.38 -4.88
CA ALA A 55 18.30 -9.98 -4.20
C ALA A 55 18.73 -11.33 -4.83
N ALA A 56 17.83 -12.00 -5.54
CA ALA A 56 18.10 -13.25 -6.25
C ALA A 56 18.65 -13.03 -7.68
N TYR A 57 18.46 -11.84 -8.27
CA TYR A 57 18.85 -11.51 -9.64
C TYR A 57 19.60 -10.16 -9.66
N LEU A 58 20.91 -10.20 -9.70
CA LEU A 58 21.78 -9.01 -9.60
C LEU A 58 21.62 -8.04 -10.79
N GLU A 59 21.19 -8.52 -11.94
CA GLU A 59 20.93 -7.75 -13.16
C GLU A 59 19.60 -6.98 -13.14
N LEU A 60 18.79 -7.16 -12.11
CA LEU A 60 17.49 -6.46 -12.01
C LEU A 60 17.58 -5.19 -11.17
N LEU A 61 16.93 -4.16 -11.67
CA LEU A 61 16.54 -2.99 -10.89
C LEU A 61 15.05 -3.08 -10.56
N VAL A 62 14.66 -2.47 -9.45
CA VAL A 62 13.25 -2.33 -9.03
C VAL A 62 12.90 -0.86 -8.98
N GLN A 63 11.84 -0.47 -9.67
CA GLN A 63 11.25 0.85 -9.60
C GLN A 63 9.80 0.72 -9.15
N SER A 64 9.27 1.71 -8.44
CA SER A 64 7.88 1.71 -8.00
C SER A 64 7.27 3.10 -8.11
N TYR A 65 6.01 3.15 -8.50
CA TYR A 65 5.24 4.38 -8.60
C TYR A 65 3.75 4.10 -8.48
N GLY A 66 3.01 4.98 -7.86
CA GLY A 66 1.55 4.85 -7.68
C GLY A 66 0.75 5.99 -8.30
N GLY A 67 1.38 6.84 -9.14
CA GLY A 67 0.74 7.99 -9.79
C GLY A 67 0.99 9.32 -9.09
N TYR A 68 1.34 9.31 -7.80
CA TYR A 68 1.70 10.50 -7.03
C TYR A 68 2.58 10.11 -5.83
N GLU A 69 3.22 11.10 -5.20
CA GLU A 69 4.04 10.87 -4.02
C GLU A 69 3.17 10.48 -2.81
N GLY A 70 3.53 9.40 -2.14
CA GLY A 70 2.79 8.89 -0.98
C GLY A 70 1.61 7.96 -1.32
N ALA A 71 1.47 7.54 -2.58
CA ALA A 71 0.43 6.57 -2.97
C ALA A 71 0.49 5.29 -2.12
N GLU A 72 -0.68 4.84 -1.66
CA GLU A 72 -0.80 3.59 -0.89
C GLU A 72 -0.77 2.36 -1.78
N ARG A 73 -1.27 2.48 -3.00
CA ARG A 73 -1.20 1.41 -3.98
C ARG A 73 -0.26 1.82 -5.10
N ILE A 74 0.70 0.96 -5.36
CA ILE A 74 1.79 1.21 -6.30
C ILE A 74 1.85 0.10 -7.34
N ARG A 75 2.42 0.41 -8.49
CA ARG A 75 2.92 -0.57 -9.45
C ARG A 75 4.42 -0.69 -9.29
N ILE A 76 4.93 -1.89 -9.48
CA ILE A 76 6.36 -2.19 -9.37
C ILE A 76 6.85 -2.67 -10.73
N ALA A 77 7.95 -2.10 -11.21
CA ALA A 77 8.62 -2.52 -12.41
C ALA A 77 9.92 -3.26 -12.05
N PHE A 78 10.10 -4.42 -12.65
CA PHE A 78 11.40 -5.06 -12.79
C PHE A 78 12.02 -4.56 -14.07
N VAL A 79 13.26 -4.09 -14.01
CA VAL A 79 13.93 -3.40 -15.12
C VAL A 79 15.32 -4.01 -15.29
N ASP A 80 15.70 -4.27 -16.54
CA ASP A 80 17.07 -4.67 -16.86
C ASP A 80 18.05 -3.55 -16.51
N SER A 81 19.14 -3.86 -15.80
CA SER A 81 20.12 -2.87 -15.34
C SER A 81 20.80 -2.09 -16.48
N HIS A 82 20.77 -2.60 -17.71
CA HIS A 82 21.32 -1.95 -18.91
C HIS A 82 20.29 -1.14 -19.69
N PHE A 83 19.00 -1.18 -19.27
CA PHE A 83 17.96 -0.41 -19.94
C PHE A 83 18.12 1.08 -19.71
N GLN A 84 18.25 1.87 -20.79
CA GLN A 84 18.48 3.33 -20.75
C GLN A 84 17.21 4.15 -21.02
N GLY A 85 16.05 3.49 -21.18
CA GLY A 85 14.79 4.16 -21.46
C GLY A 85 14.03 4.56 -20.20
N THR A 86 12.87 5.20 -20.40
CA THR A 86 11.92 5.50 -19.33
C THR A 86 10.94 4.33 -19.18
N VAL A 87 10.69 3.93 -17.95
CA VAL A 87 9.68 2.91 -17.62
C VAL A 87 8.31 3.55 -17.62
N ASP A 88 7.44 3.12 -18.52
CA ASP A 88 6.02 3.47 -18.45
C ASP A 88 5.32 2.54 -17.45
N MET A 89 4.85 3.10 -16.34
CA MET A 89 4.11 2.35 -15.32
C MET A 89 2.67 2.03 -15.75
N GLY A 90 2.18 2.59 -16.85
CA GLY A 90 0.83 2.36 -17.37
C GLY A 90 -0.26 2.77 -16.39
N ILE A 91 -0.12 3.92 -15.73
CA ILE A 91 -1.10 4.46 -14.78
C ILE A 91 -1.85 5.60 -15.44
N ILE A 92 -3.17 5.50 -15.52
CA ILE A 92 -4.06 6.55 -16.01
C ILE A 92 -4.91 7.06 -14.86
N PRO A 93 -4.82 8.35 -14.52
CA PRO A 93 -5.72 8.96 -13.55
C PRO A 93 -7.05 9.31 -14.22
N LEU A 94 -8.15 8.99 -13.55
CA LEU A 94 -9.51 9.29 -13.98
C LEU A 94 -10.19 10.20 -12.95
N LYS A 95 -10.81 11.26 -13.44
CA LYS A 95 -11.69 12.11 -12.65
C LYS A 95 -13.11 11.59 -12.74
N VAL A 96 -13.71 11.30 -11.60
CA VAL A 96 -15.10 10.88 -11.46
C VAL A 96 -15.86 12.01 -10.77
N SER A 97 -16.93 12.49 -11.39
CA SER A 97 -17.73 13.63 -10.90
C SER A 97 -19.19 13.23 -10.76
N TRP A 98 -19.84 13.72 -9.71
CA TRP A 98 -21.28 13.55 -9.46
C TRP A 98 -21.87 14.77 -8.78
N ASP A 99 -23.20 14.87 -8.80
CA ASP A 99 -23.91 15.91 -8.05
C ASP A 99 -24.04 15.52 -6.56
N PRO A 100 -23.36 16.22 -5.64
CA PRO A 100 -23.35 15.88 -4.22
C PRO A 100 -24.73 16.06 -3.54
N ARG A 101 -25.67 16.76 -4.19
CA ARG A 101 -27.03 16.96 -3.66
C ARG A 101 -27.86 15.68 -3.59
N PHE A 102 -27.54 14.69 -4.45
CA PHE A 102 -28.29 13.43 -4.47
C PHE A 102 -27.91 12.49 -3.33
N ARG A 103 -26.63 12.39 -3.00
CA ARG A 103 -26.13 11.54 -1.93
C ARG A 103 -24.65 11.86 -1.63
N LEU A 104 -24.27 11.78 -0.37
CA LEU A 104 -22.87 11.75 0.02
C LEU A 104 -22.32 10.34 -0.24
N LEU A 105 -21.45 10.23 -1.24
CA LEU A 105 -20.74 9.00 -1.57
C LEU A 105 -19.42 8.93 -0.78
N ASN A 106 -19.04 7.73 -0.41
CA ASN A 106 -17.78 7.47 0.29
C ASN A 106 -16.90 6.50 -0.52
N HIS A 107 -15.66 6.33 -0.07
CA HIS A 107 -14.69 5.46 -0.73
C HIS A 107 -15.21 4.03 -0.99
N ARG A 108 -16.00 3.45 -0.07
CA ARG A 108 -16.55 2.10 -0.24
C ARG A 108 -17.60 2.04 -1.34
N ASP A 109 -18.42 3.09 -1.47
CA ASP A 109 -19.43 3.17 -2.55
C ASP A 109 -18.72 3.19 -3.92
N VAL A 110 -17.65 4.00 -4.06
CA VAL A 110 -16.86 4.08 -5.29
C VAL A 110 -16.18 2.74 -5.58
N LEU A 111 -15.45 2.19 -4.63
CA LEU A 111 -14.74 0.92 -4.79
C LEU A 111 -15.70 -0.23 -5.11
N GLY A 112 -16.81 -0.34 -4.37
CA GLY A 112 -17.81 -1.39 -4.61
C GLY A 112 -18.42 -1.32 -6.00
N SER A 113 -18.69 -0.12 -6.51
CA SER A 113 -19.22 0.07 -7.86
C SER A 113 -18.18 -0.23 -8.95
N LEU A 114 -16.90 0.11 -8.74
CA LEU A 114 -15.79 -0.28 -9.62
C LEU A 114 -15.63 -1.81 -9.69
N MET A 115 -15.66 -2.48 -8.53
CA MET A 115 -15.61 -3.94 -8.48
C MET A 115 -16.81 -4.59 -9.18
N GLY A 116 -17.97 -3.91 -9.16
CA GLY A 116 -19.19 -4.32 -9.88
C GLY A 116 -19.05 -4.34 -11.40
N LEU A 117 -18.00 -3.71 -11.97
CA LEU A 117 -17.68 -3.82 -13.40
C LEU A 117 -17.02 -5.15 -13.78
N GLY A 118 -16.70 -6.02 -12.80
CA GLY A 118 -16.03 -7.30 -13.03
C GLY A 118 -14.52 -7.18 -13.25
N ILE A 119 -13.93 -6.03 -12.95
CA ILE A 119 -12.48 -5.79 -13.05
C ILE A 119 -11.82 -6.16 -11.72
N ASP A 120 -10.69 -6.87 -11.77
CA ASP A 120 -9.93 -7.23 -10.57
C ASP A 120 -9.43 -5.99 -9.81
N ARG A 121 -9.39 -6.08 -8.47
CA ARG A 121 -8.90 -4.99 -7.59
C ARG A 121 -7.46 -4.57 -7.91
N SER A 122 -6.65 -5.47 -8.42
CA SER A 122 -5.26 -5.20 -8.79
C SER A 122 -5.12 -4.23 -9.98
N LYS A 123 -6.19 -3.98 -10.73
CA LYS A 123 -6.21 -3.00 -11.83
C LYS A 123 -6.49 -1.56 -11.36
N PHE A 124 -6.73 -1.38 -10.07
CA PHE A 124 -7.00 -0.07 -9.48
C PHE A 124 -5.95 0.30 -8.44
N GLY A 125 -5.41 1.49 -8.56
CA GLY A 125 -4.59 2.17 -7.57
C GLY A 125 -5.44 2.77 -6.45
N ASP A 126 -5.03 3.96 -6.00
CA ASP A 126 -5.74 4.71 -4.99
C ASP A 126 -7.01 5.37 -5.53
N ILE A 127 -7.98 5.53 -4.64
CA ILE A 127 -9.21 6.30 -4.84
C ILE A 127 -9.15 7.50 -3.90
N ILE A 128 -8.95 8.69 -4.46
CA ILE A 128 -8.81 9.94 -3.72
C ILE A 128 -10.16 10.63 -3.72
N MET A 129 -10.82 10.69 -2.56
CA MET A 129 -12.14 11.29 -2.41
C MET A 129 -12.05 12.80 -2.30
N GLY A 130 -12.87 13.52 -3.08
CA GLY A 130 -13.03 14.97 -3.04
C GLY A 130 -14.48 15.42 -2.81
N GLN A 131 -14.72 16.72 -2.85
CA GLN A 131 -16.07 17.26 -2.80
C GLN A 131 -16.78 17.06 -4.15
N GLY A 132 -17.86 16.24 -4.16
CA GLY A 132 -18.64 15.97 -5.38
C GLY A 132 -17.90 15.14 -6.43
N GLY A 133 -16.82 14.45 -6.06
CA GLY A 133 -16.02 13.67 -6.99
C GLY A 133 -15.00 12.77 -6.33
N ALA A 134 -14.30 12.01 -7.16
CA ALA A 134 -13.13 11.22 -6.80
C ALA A 134 -12.12 11.23 -7.93
N GLN A 135 -10.86 11.03 -7.61
CA GLN A 135 -9.80 10.72 -8.55
C GLN A 135 -9.43 9.25 -8.36
N ILE A 136 -9.34 8.50 -9.44
CA ILE A 136 -9.08 7.05 -9.40
C ILE A 136 -7.89 6.77 -10.29
N LEU A 137 -6.89 6.08 -9.74
CA LEU A 137 -5.76 5.61 -10.54
C LEU A 137 -6.07 4.22 -11.07
N VAL A 138 -5.93 4.03 -12.37
CA VAL A 138 -6.26 2.77 -13.03
C VAL A 138 -5.10 2.28 -13.91
N ASP A 139 -5.04 0.97 -14.11
CA ASP A 139 -4.17 0.38 -15.13
C ASP A 139 -4.63 0.83 -16.51
N SER A 140 -3.69 1.29 -17.34
CA SER A 140 -3.95 1.74 -18.73
C SER A 140 -4.74 0.71 -19.55
N ALA A 141 -4.54 -0.58 -19.27
CA ALA A 141 -5.23 -1.66 -19.97
C ALA A 141 -6.76 -1.67 -19.74
N VAL A 142 -7.26 -1.04 -18.67
CA VAL A 142 -8.68 -0.99 -18.34
C VAL A 142 -9.27 0.41 -18.33
N ALA A 143 -8.45 1.44 -18.56
CA ALA A 143 -8.87 2.85 -18.45
C ALA A 143 -10.06 3.18 -19.36
N ASP A 144 -9.99 2.86 -20.65
CA ASP A 144 -11.05 3.12 -21.61
C ASP A 144 -12.35 2.39 -21.26
N PHE A 145 -12.23 1.14 -20.80
CA PHE A 145 -13.38 0.37 -20.35
C PHE A 145 -14.07 1.03 -19.15
N VAL A 146 -13.28 1.52 -18.17
CA VAL A 146 -13.82 2.24 -17.00
C VAL A 146 -14.49 3.53 -17.43
N VAL A 147 -13.87 4.34 -18.31
CA VAL A 147 -14.45 5.58 -18.81
C VAL A 147 -15.81 5.34 -19.48
N GLN A 148 -15.93 4.28 -20.25
CA GLN A 148 -17.17 3.96 -20.98
C GLN A 148 -18.27 3.34 -20.12
N ASN A 149 -17.90 2.55 -19.10
CA ASN A 149 -18.87 1.70 -18.39
C ASN A 149 -19.12 2.13 -16.93
N PHE A 150 -18.27 2.97 -16.34
CA PHE A 150 -18.47 3.46 -14.98
C PHE A 150 -19.40 4.66 -14.96
N THR A 151 -20.70 4.42 -15.17
CA THR A 151 -21.73 5.45 -15.34
C THR A 151 -22.53 5.74 -14.08
N LYS A 152 -22.38 4.93 -13.03
CA LYS A 152 -23.09 5.11 -11.75
C LYS A 152 -22.31 4.58 -10.57
N ILE A 153 -22.49 5.21 -9.41
CA ILE A 153 -22.04 4.74 -8.10
C ILE A 153 -23.28 4.54 -7.25
N ALA A 154 -23.59 3.29 -6.88
CA ALA A 154 -24.88 2.90 -6.32
C ALA A 154 -26.02 3.38 -7.24
N MET A 155 -26.83 4.36 -6.79
CA MET A 155 -27.94 4.93 -7.58
C MET A 155 -27.62 6.31 -8.15
N VAL A 156 -26.41 6.84 -7.95
CA VAL A 156 -26.01 8.18 -8.39
C VAL A 156 -25.30 8.08 -9.74
N ALA A 157 -25.79 8.81 -10.73
CA ALA A 157 -25.11 8.94 -12.01
C ALA A 157 -23.78 9.70 -11.86
N VAL A 158 -22.76 9.21 -12.56
CA VAL A 158 -21.44 9.83 -12.57
C VAL A 158 -20.94 10.05 -14.00
N SER A 159 -20.04 11.01 -14.14
CA SER A 159 -19.24 11.22 -15.37
C SER A 159 -17.79 10.88 -15.05
N VAL A 160 -17.11 10.23 -16.00
CA VAL A 160 -15.71 9.84 -15.89
C VAL A 160 -14.95 10.41 -17.05
N THR A 161 -13.85 11.10 -16.75
CA THR A 161 -12.95 11.67 -17.76
C THR A 161 -11.49 11.39 -17.38
N PRO A 162 -10.61 11.11 -18.35
CA PRO A 162 -9.18 11.10 -18.11
C PRO A 162 -8.71 12.48 -17.62
N MET A 163 -7.63 12.47 -16.85
CA MET A 163 -6.94 13.67 -16.37
C MET A 163 -5.42 13.43 -16.41
N GLU A 164 -4.63 14.46 -16.18
CA GLU A 164 -3.18 14.33 -16.12
C GLU A 164 -2.70 13.96 -14.70
N LEU A 165 -1.53 13.32 -14.60
CA LEU A 165 -0.98 12.89 -13.32
C LEU A 165 -0.61 14.05 -12.38
N ASP A 166 -0.23 15.20 -12.93
CA ASP A 166 0.10 16.41 -12.19
C ASP A 166 -1.13 17.15 -11.63
N GLU A 167 -2.33 16.82 -12.13
CA GLU A 167 -3.60 17.33 -11.61
C GLU A 167 -4.11 16.55 -10.39
N ILE A 168 -3.42 15.46 -9.99
CA ILE A 168 -3.80 14.69 -8.81
C ILE A 168 -3.61 15.55 -7.57
N ALA A 169 -4.69 15.73 -6.82
CA ALA A 169 -4.70 16.43 -5.54
C ALA A 169 -4.86 15.41 -4.39
N PRO A 170 -3.78 14.79 -3.91
CA PRO A 170 -3.87 13.87 -2.79
C PRO A 170 -4.40 14.62 -1.57
N LYS A 171 -5.32 13.98 -0.86
CA LYS A 171 -5.81 14.57 0.38
C LYS A 171 -4.66 14.64 1.36
N GLU A 172 -4.42 15.81 1.94
CA GLU A 172 -3.49 15.94 3.05
C GLU A 172 -3.87 14.94 4.15
N GLU A 173 -2.97 14.01 4.41
CA GLU A 173 -3.17 13.05 5.51
C GLU A 173 -3.17 13.83 6.82
N LYS A 174 -4.25 13.70 7.59
CA LYS A 174 -4.27 14.23 8.94
C LYS A 174 -3.31 13.40 9.79
N ILE A 175 -2.14 13.96 10.04
CA ILE A 175 -1.11 13.32 10.86
C ILE A 175 -1.29 13.81 12.31
N LYS A 176 -1.46 12.86 13.22
CA LYS A 176 -1.39 13.10 14.66
C LYS A 176 -0.03 12.67 15.17
N GLU A 177 0.74 13.63 15.64
CA GLU A 177 2.01 13.37 16.31
C GLU A 177 1.75 12.86 17.75
N VAL A 178 2.42 11.77 18.11
CA VAL A 178 2.34 11.17 19.44
C VAL A 178 3.74 11.01 19.99
N ARG A 179 4.08 11.80 21.00
CA ARG A 179 5.33 11.65 21.77
C ARG A 179 5.03 10.92 23.06
N THR A 180 5.67 9.80 23.28
CA THR A 180 5.40 8.96 24.46
C THR A 180 6.68 8.28 24.95
N THR A 181 6.60 7.65 26.12
CA THR A 181 7.68 6.81 26.62
C THR A 181 7.17 5.39 26.91
N VAL A 182 7.94 4.40 26.51
CA VAL A 182 7.63 2.97 26.70
C VAL A 182 8.69 2.29 27.57
N ALA A 183 8.33 1.20 28.23
CA ALA A 183 9.30 0.42 29.02
C ALA A 183 10.25 -0.41 28.13
N SER A 184 9.81 -0.73 26.91
CA SER A 184 10.58 -1.48 25.91
C SER A 184 10.01 -1.21 24.52
N LEU A 185 10.82 -1.45 23.46
CA LEU A 185 10.41 -1.30 22.05
C LEU A 185 9.57 -2.49 21.56
N ARG A 186 8.80 -3.11 22.42
CA ARG A 186 7.89 -4.18 22.05
C ARG A 186 6.65 -3.61 21.33
N LEU A 187 6.16 -4.35 20.35
CA LEU A 187 4.97 -3.97 19.56
C LEU A 187 3.76 -3.64 20.46
N ASP A 188 3.50 -4.47 21.49
CA ASP A 188 2.40 -4.25 22.42
C ASP A 188 2.53 -2.93 23.22
N ALA A 189 3.74 -2.52 23.56
CA ALA A 189 3.98 -1.29 24.30
C ALA A 189 3.90 -0.04 23.41
N VAL A 190 4.55 -0.09 22.24
CA VAL A 190 4.60 1.03 21.30
C VAL A 190 3.21 1.26 20.66
N ALA A 191 2.58 0.21 20.15
CA ALA A 191 1.32 0.32 19.47
C ALA A 191 0.14 0.66 20.39
N SER A 192 0.15 0.21 21.64
CA SER A 192 -0.89 0.62 22.62
C SER A 192 -0.87 2.12 22.87
N SER A 193 0.32 2.70 22.99
CA SER A 193 0.49 4.15 23.15
C SER A 193 0.06 4.92 21.89
N GLY A 194 0.49 4.48 20.71
CA GLY A 194 0.22 5.16 19.43
C GLY A 194 -1.27 5.11 19.03
N PHE A 195 -1.93 3.97 19.20
CA PHE A 195 -3.37 3.84 18.91
C PHE A 195 -4.29 4.24 20.06
N SER A 196 -3.73 4.60 21.20
CA SER A 196 -4.50 4.95 22.41
C SER A 196 -5.46 3.83 22.83
N VAL A 197 -4.94 2.60 22.93
CA VAL A 197 -5.66 1.40 23.38
C VAL A 197 -4.93 0.74 24.55
N SER A 198 -5.64 -0.04 25.36
CA SER A 198 -4.97 -0.81 26.43
C SER A 198 -4.07 -1.89 25.86
N ARG A 199 -2.98 -2.24 26.56
CA ARG A 199 -2.07 -3.33 26.14
C ARG A 199 -2.80 -4.66 25.98
N THR A 200 -3.73 -4.98 26.89
CA THR A 200 -4.55 -6.19 26.80
C THR A 200 -5.34 -6.25 25.50
N LYS A 201 -6.00 -5.14 25.12
CA LYS A 201 -6.75 -5.05 23.87
C LYS A 201 -5.82 -5.19 22.67
N LEU A 202 -4.61 -4.63 22.74
CA LEU A 202 -3.65 -4.73 21.64
C LEU A 202 -3.14 -6.17 21.50
N VAL A 203 -2.81 -6.86 22.61
CA VAL A 203 -2.40 -8.28 22.60
C VAL A 203 -3.48 -9.14 21.95
N SER A 204 -4.75 -8.92 22.32
CA SER A 204 -5.88 -9.64 21.71
C SER A 204 -5.97 -9.37 20.20
N ALA A 205 -5.73 -8.12 19.76
CA ALA A 205 -5.78 -7.75 18.36
C ALA A 205 -4.58 -8.36 17.56
N VAL A 206 -3.39 -8.45 18.17
CA VAL A 206 -2.24 -9.15 17.54
C VAL A 206 -2.57 -10.64 17.35
N ASN A 207 -3.09 -11.29 18.39
CA ASN A 207 -3.44 -12.72 18.33
C ASN A 207 -4.59 -13.00 17.34
N ALA A 208 -5.46 -12.02 17.10
CA ALA A 208 -6.53 -12.08 16.11
C ALA A 208 -6.05 -11.74 14.67
N GLY A 209 -4.75 -11.50 14.45
CA GLY A 209 -4.20 -11.16 13.12
C GLY A 209 -4.61 -9.78 12.60
N LEU A 210 -5.03 -8.88 13.50
CA LEU A 210 -5.49 -7.53 13.12
C LEU A 210 -4.38 -6.48 13.05
N LEU A 211 -3.14 -6.84 13.44
CA LEU A 211 -1.96 -5.99 13.35
C LEU A 211 -0.97 -6.48 12.31
N GLN A 212 -0.38 -5.52 11.63
CA GLN A 212 0.73 -5.74 10.72
C GLN A 212 1.88 -4.79 11.09
N VAL A 213 3.11 -5.24 10.88
CA VAL A 213 4.33 -4.44 10.94
C VAL A 213 4.97 -4.51 9.56
N ASN A 214 5.19 -3.36 8.92
CA ASN A 214 5.69 -3.26 7.56
C ASN A 214 4.89 -4.17 6.59
N TRP A 215 3.55 -4.08 6.68
CA TRP A 215 2.55 -4.82 5.90
C TRP A 215 2.60 -6.35 6.03
N GLN A 216 3.46 -6.88 6.92
CA GLN A 216 3.50 -8.29 7.26
C GLN A 216 2.70 -8.55 8.55
N PRO A 217 1.98 -9.67 8.68
CA PRO A 217 1.35 -10.02 9.94
C PRO A 217 2.33 -9.95 11.10
N ALA A 218 1.92 -9.31 12.19
CA ALA A 218 2.76 -9.21 13.38
C ALA A 218 3.11 -10.60 13.90
N LYS A 219 4.40 -10.86 14.17
CA LYS A 219 4.90 -12.16 14.67
C LYS A 219 4.43 -12.47 16.09
N GLY A 220 4.01 -11.46 16.84
CA GLY A 220 3.51 -11.57 18.20
C GLY A 220 3.60 -10.25 18.96
N PRO A 221 2.97 -10.15 20.15
CA PRO A 221 2.95 -8.91 20.94
C PRO A 221 4.34 -8.45 21.40
N SER A 222 5.28 -9.38 21.53
CA SER A 222 6.67 -9.11 21.95
C SER A 222 7.61 -8.77 20.80
N GLN A 223 7.13 -8.74 19.55
CA GLN A 223 7.95 -8.35 18.40
C GLN A 223 8.60 -6.99 18.66
N GLU A 224 9.90 -6.91 18.43
CA GLU A 224 10.65 -5.67 18.53
C GLU A 224 10.27 -4.73 17.37
N VAL A 225 10.10 -3.45 17.69
CA VAL A 225 9.77 -2.38 16.75
C VAL A 225 10.96 -1.45 16.64
N LYS A 226 11.27 -1.02 15.43
CA LYS A 226 12.41 -0.16 15.09
C LYS A 226 11.94 1.18 14.55
N GLU A 227 12.86 2.14 14.55
CA GLU A 227 12.67 3.39 13.82
C GLU A 227 12.44 3.13 12.33
N GLY A 228 11.48 3.84 11.74
CA GLY A 228 11.02 3.63 10.37
C GLY A 228 9.88 2.63 10.22
N ASP A 229 9.63 1.76 11.21
CA ASP A 229 8.57 0.76 11.10
C ASP A 229 7.18 1.39 10.99
N ILE A 230 6.38 0.83 10.09
CA ILE A 230 4.96 1.17 9.91
C ILE A 230 4.12 0.08 10.56
N ILE A 231 3.31 0.48 11.54
CA ILE A 231 2.40 -0.41 12.26
C ILE A 231 0.97 -0.08 11.83
N SER A 232 0.26 -1.07 11.28
CA SER A 232 -1.14 -0.94 10.88
C SER A 232 -2.02 -1.77 11.79
N MET A 233 -3.18 -1.23 12.17
CA MET A 233 -4.20 -1.94 12.94
C MET A 233 -5.55 -1.82 12.26
N ARG A 234 -6.16 -2.94 11.91
CA ARG A 234 -7.47 -2.98 11.25
C ARG A 234 -8.51 -2.22 12.06
N GLY A 235 -9.18 -1.24 11.42
CA GLY A 235 -10.17 -0.37 12.05
C GLY A 235 -9.61 0.77 12.91
N ARG A 236 -8.27 0.96 12.95
CA ARG A 236 -7.60 2.04 13.71
C ARG A 236 -6.63 2.87 12.88
N GLY A 237 -6.39 2.49 11.62
CA GLY A 237 -5.44 3.15 10.74
C GLY A 237 -4.01 2.66 10.93
N ARG A 238 -3.07 3.50 10.54
CA ARG A 238 -1.64 3.19 10.58
C ARG A 238 -0.86 4.24 11.35
N MET A 239 0.33 3.88 11.81
CA MET A 239 1.29 4.81 12.38
C MET A 239 2.72 4.41 11.98
N LYS A 240 3.59 5.40 11.87
CA LYS A 240 5.03 5.23 11.65
C LYS A 240 5.78 5.51 12.95
N VAL A 241 6.77 4.69 13.26
CA VAL A 241 7.77 4.99 14.29
C VAL A 241 8.78 5.95 13.67
N GLU A 242 8.61 7.25 13.95
CA GLU A 242 9.42 8.29 13.31
C GLU A 242 10.81 8.38 13.90
N ALA A 243 10.90 8.30 15.25
CA ALA A 243 12.18 8.32 15.95
C ALA A 243 12.12 7.63 17.32
N ILE A 244 13.28 7.12 17.75
CA ILE A 244 13.53 6.67 19.12
C ILE A 244 14.42 7.72 19.77
N THR A 245 13.86 8.47 20.75
CA THR A 245 14.47 9.70 21.28
C THR A 245 15.29 9.51 22.56
N GLY A 246 15.89 8.34 22.74
CA GLY A 246 16.74 8.04 23.89
C GLY A 246 16.00 7.56 25.12
N THR A 247 16.70 7.49 26.27
CA THR A 247 16.19 6.91 27.51
C THR A 247 16.04 7.98 28.59
N SER A 248 14.88 8.00 29.26
CA SER A 248 14.61 8.89 30.39
C SER A 248 15.40 8.47 31.62
N ARG A 249 15.52 9.37 32.63
CA ARG A 249 16.15 9.07 33.93
C ARG A 249 15.56 7.85 34.65
N LYS A 250 14.32 7.48 34.32
CA LYS A 250 13.60 6.30 34.88
C LYS A 250 13.73 5.06 34.01
N GLY A 251 14.68 5.03 33.07
CA GLY A 251 14.92 3.87 32.20
C GLY A 251 13.86 3.65 31.11
N ARG A 252 12.95 4.60 30.86
CA ARG A 252 11.92 4.49 29.82
C ARG A 252 12.44 5.06 28.50
N ILE A 253 12.14 4.38 27.41
CA ILE A 253 12.55 4.75 26.05
C ILE A 253 11.55 5.74 25.48
N GLY A 254 12.03 6.91 25.03
CA GLY A 254 11.24 7.89 24.33
C GLY A 254 10.95 7.44 22.88
N VAL A 255 9.71 7.59 22.44
CA VAL A 255 9.29 7.23 21.07
C VAL A 255 8.44 8.35 20.50
N TYR A 256 8.78 8.74 19.27
CA TYR A 256 8.00 9.69 18.47
C TYR A 256 7.30 8.93 17.34
N LEU A 257 5.97 9.03 17.32
CA LEU A 257 5.10 8.33 16.38
C LEU A 257 4.30 9.33 15.55
N LYS A 258 4.17 9.09 14.26
CA LYS A 258 3.21 9.76 13.37
C LYS A 258 2.06 8.82 13.09
N ARG A 259 0.86 9.17 13.56
CA ARG A 259 -0.36 8.41 13.30
C ARG A 259 -1.14 9.07 12.18
N PHE A 260 -1.43 8.32 11.13
CA PHE A 260 -2.24 8.71 9.99
C PHE A 260 -3.72 8.45 10.30
N MET A 261 -4.59 9.48 10.09
CA MET A 261 -6.00 9.45 10.48
C MET A 261 -6.92 9.67 9.27
#